data_c03997b7a0e9aede87cc947d00f2b198
#
_entry.id   c03997b7a0e9aede87cc947d00f2b198
#
_cell.length_a   1.000
_cell.length_b   1.000
_cell.length_c   1.000
_cell.angle_alpha   90.00
_cell.angle_beta   90.00
_cell.angle_gamma   90.00
#
_symmetry.space_group_name_H-M   'P 1'
#
loop_
_entity.id
_entity.type
_entity.pdbx_description
1 polymer ?
#
loop_
_entity_poly.entity_id
_entity_poly.type
_entity_poly.pdbx_seq_one_letter_code
_entity_poly.pdbx_strand_id
1 'polypeptide(L)'
;MIEAVLVVLTNAVAGREADFDDWYTNIHMRDALRFRGSIAAQRFKWAASQVQDYPAGYGWDYMALYEVFDPARFSREHMENALTPLMMVSDAIRMDGLNDYHYYPLQFRDNRPGKRHDGGVVMEQISVAAGAEAAFFAWYNDAYFPAACARPGVRKGAFMRFEPHGQLVDAAPVHNFVATFHIESDAAADAWRADAALRECALIDRASLAITCWDPVTPRITEDEVIHTGSAGLAAEERARERMGANVLTDRGDELKSA
;
A
#
# COMPACT_ATOMS: atom_id res chain seq x y z
N MET A 1 -11.64 8.63 -11.24
CA MET A 1 -11.42 9.25 -9.90
C MET A 1 -11.01 8.12 -8.98
N ILE A 2 -10.04 8.33 -8.08
CA ILE A 2 -9.67 7.31 -7.07
C ILE A 2 -10.73 7.32 -5.99
N GLU A 3 -11.41 6.18 -5.79
CA GLU A 3 -12.39 6.01 -4.71
C GLU A 3 -11.79 5.38 -3.46
N ALA A 4 -10.79 4.49 -3.64
CA ALA A 4 -10.05 3.92 -2.53
C ALA A 4 -8.60 3.64 -2.92
N VAL A 5 -7.74 3.48 -1.92
CA VAL A 5 -6.38 2.94 -2.06
C VAL A 5 -6.30 1.67 -1.23
N LEU A 6 -6.04 0.54 -1.86
CA LEU A 6 -5.70 -0.69 -1.17
C LEU A 6 -4.24 -0.58 -0.72
N VAL A 7 -4.03 -0.61 0.58
CA VAL A 7 -2.70 -0.63 1.22
C VAL A 7 -2.40 -2.07 1.60
N VAL A 8 -1.42 -2.68 0.94
CA VAL A 8 -0.98 -4.04 1.22
C VAL A 8 0.37 -3.98 1.89
N LEU A 9 0.47 -4.54 3.10
CA LEU A 9 1.74 -4.73 3.80
C LEU A 9 2.00 -6.23 3.92
N THR A 10 3.18 -6.69 3.50
CA THR A 10 3.46 -8.12 3.38
C THR A 10 4.95 -8.41 3.53
N ASN A 11 5.26 -9.69 3.65
CA ASN A 11 6.62 -10.22 3.72
C ASN A 11 6.83 -11.36 2.73
N ALA A 12 8.08 -11.53 2.31
CA ALA A 12 8.51 -12.75 1.65
C ALA A 12 8.72 -13.88 2.68
N VAL A 13 8.65 -15.11 2.22
CA VAL A 13 9.21 -16.26 2.95
C VAL A 13 10.73 -16.08 3.01
N ALA A 14 11.32 -16.24 4.20
CA ALA A 14 12.74 -16.02 4.41
C ALA A 14 13.60 -16.84 3.43
N GLY A 15 14.53 -16.18 2.75
CA GLY A 15 15.39 -16.74 1.70
C GLY A 15 14.72 -16.87 0.32
N ARG A 16 13.46 -16.41 0.18
CA ARG A 16 12.72 -16.42 -1.07
C ARG A 16 12.38 -15.01 -1.58
N GLU A 17 13.11 -13.98 -1.12
CA GLU A 17 12.86 -12.58 -1.42
C GLU A 17 12.93 -12.30 -2.95
N ALA A 18 13.88 -12.94 -3.64
CA ALA A 18 14.03 -12.77 -5.09
C ALA A 18 12.84 -13.37 -5.86
N ASP A 19 12.34 -14.55 -5.45
CA ASP A 19 11.17 -15.19 -6.05
C ASP A 19 9.91 -14.38 -5.79
N PHE A 20 9.76 -13.86 -4.56
CA PHE A 20 8.67 -12.97 -4.18
C PHE A 20 8.67 -11.69 -5.02
N ASP A 21 9.83 -11.04 -5.18
CA ASP A 21 9.95 -9.81 -5.96
C ASP A 21 9.64 -10.02 -7.44
N ASP A 22 10.13 -11.10 -8.03
CA ASP A 22 9.87 -11.44 -9.43
C ASP A 22 8.37 -11.72 -9.66
N TRP A 23 7.76 -12.57 -8.81
CA TRP A 23 6.35 -12.88 -8.90
C TRP A 23 5.49 -11.64 -8.68
N TYR A 24 5.71 -10.89 -7.58
CA TYR A 24 4.85 -9.77 -7.23
C TYR A 24 4.89 -8.67 -8.30
N THR A 25 6.09 -8.35 -8.81
CA THR A 25 6.29 -7.30 -9.82
C THR A 25 5.78 -7.69 -11.19
N ASN A 26 6.14 -8.89 -11.64
CA ASN A 26 5.96 -9.28 -13.04
C ASN A 26 4.67 -10.08 -13.28
N ILE A 27 4.04 -10.63 -12.24
CA ILE A 27 2.83 -11.43 -12.36
C ILE A 27 1.69 -10.80 -11.53
N HIS A 28 1.77 -10.85 -10.20
CA HIS A 28 0.65 -10.56 -9.30
C HIS A 28 0.10 -9.15 -9.45
N MET A 29 0.97 -8.13 -9.43
CA MET A 29 0.54 -6.74 -9.58
C MET A 29 -0.12 -6.50 -10.93
N ARG A 30 0.38 -7.15 -11.99
CA ARG A 30 -0.18 -7.03 -13.33
C ARG A 30 -1.50 -7.76 -13.46
N ASP A 31 -1.65 -8.94 -12.85
CA ASP A 31 -2.93 -9.66 -12.80
C ASP A 31 -3.99 -8.83 -12.06
N ALA A 32 -3.64 -8.27 -10.91
CA ALA A 32 -4.53 -7.40 -10.15
C ALA A 32 -4.95 -6.14 -10.92
N LEU A 33 -4.04 -5.55 -11.71
CA LEU A 33 -4.36 -4.39 -12.56
C LEU A 33 -5.27 -4.73 -13.76
N ARG A 34 -5.48 -5.99 -14.09
CA ARG A 34 -6.47 -6.42 -15.10
C ARG A 34 -7.87 -6.56 -14.54
N PHE A 35 -8.04 -6.55 -13.22
CA PHE A 35 -9.36 -6.59 -12.60
C PHE A 35 -10.06 -5.24 -12.74
N ARG A 36 -11.38 -5.32 -12.97
CA ARG A 36 -12.19 -4.13 -13.11
C ARG A 36 -12.23 -3.37 -11.79
N GLY A 37 -12.11 -2.07 -11.89
CA GLY A 37 -12.04 -1.20 -10.71
C GLY A 37 -10.63 -0.72 -10.39
N SER A 38 -9.59 -1.34 -10.96
CA SER A 38 -8.20 -0.89 -10.81
C SER A 38 -7.92 0.39 -11.61
N ILE A 39 -6.95 1.18 -11.16
CA ILE A 39 -6.41 2.35 -11.87
C ILE A 39 -4.91 2.19 -12.05
N ALA A 40 -4.21 1.96 -10.96
CA ALA A 40 -2.76 1.87 -10.94
C ALA A 40 -2.27 1.15 -9.70
N ALA A 41 -1.02 0.68 -9.75
CA ALA A 41 -0.33 0.15 -8.59
C ALA A 41 1.14 0.56 -8.56
N GLN A 42 1.72 0.57 -7.36
CA GLN A 42 3.14 0.77 -7.14
C GLN A 42 3.60 -0.09 -5.97
N ARG A 43 4.79 -0.68 -6.10
CA ARG A 43 5.43 -1.46 -5.04
C ARG A 43 6.55 -0.69 -4.39
N PHE A 44 6.71 -0.97 -3.11
CA PHE A 44 7.74 -0.38 -2.26
C PHE A 44 8.35 -1.45 -1.36
N LYS A 45 9.56 -1.19 -0.91
CA LYS A 45 10.23 -1.93 0.16
C LYS A 45 10.57 -1.00 1.30
N TRP A 46 10.79 -1.58 2.45
CA TRP A 46 11.24 -0.91 3.63
C TRP A 46 12.52 -0.10 3.36
N ALA A 47 12.49 1.21 3.63
CA ALA A 47 13.65 2.06 3.47
C ALA A 47 14.67 1.83 4.59
N ALA A 48 15.96 1.90 4.26
CA ALA A 48 17.03 1.74 5.25
C ALA A 48 17.02 2.84 6.33
N SER A 49 16.52 4.02 5.98
CA SER A 49 16.43 5.17 6.88
C SER A 49 14.96 5.43 7.25
N GLN A 50 14.63 5.26 8.52
CA GLN A 50 13.28 5.42 9.04
C GLN A 50 13.07 6.73 9.80
N VAL A 51 11.80 7.13 9.97
CA VAL A 51 11.42 8.35 10.70
C VAL A 51 11.55 8.15 12.22
N GLN A 52 11.25 6.97 12.70
CA GLN A 52 11.26 6.61 14.12
C GLN A 52 11.58 5.13 14.31
N ASP A 53 11.91 4.74 15.54
CA ASP A 53 11.97 3.34 15.93
C ASP A 53 10.55 2.75 15.90
N TYR A 54 10.46 1.46 15.60
CA TYR A 54 9.19 0.78 15.41
C TYR A 54 8.50 0.43 16.71
N PRO A 55 7.14 0.44 16.70
CA PRO A 55 6.38 -0.32 17.69
C PRO A 55 6.79 -1.80 17.63
N ALA A 56 6.88 -2.44 18.79
CA ALA A 56 7.11 -3.87 18.85
C ALA A 56 6.00 -4.61 18.08
N GLY A 57 6.37 -5.46 17.13
CA GLY A 57 5.42 -6.20 16.28
C GLY A 57 5.14 -5.57 14.92
N TYR A 58 5.60 -4.36 14.62
CA TYR A 58 5.61 -3.88 13.25
C TYR A 58 6.68 -4.66 12.47
N GLY A 59 6.29 -5.38 11.45
CA GLY A 59 7.20 -6.31 10.80
C GLY A 59 6.87 -6.59 9.35
N TRP A 60 6.74 -5.53 8.52
CA TRP A 60 6.58 -5.69 7.08
C TRP A 60 7.77 -5.10 6.32
N ASP A 61 8.30 -5.89 5.39
CA ASP A 61 9.41 -5.50 4.53
C ASP A 61 8.95 -4.90 3.20
N TYR A 62 7.69 -5.16 2.82
CA TYR A 62 7.14 -4.74 1.54
C TYR A 62 5.78 -4.07 1.69
N MET A 63 5.54 -3.08 0.83
CA MET A 63 4.26 -2.40 0.67
C MET A 63 3.86 -2.36 -0.80
N ALA A 64 2.58 -2.52 -1.08
CA ALA A 64 2.00 -2.18 -2.37
C ALA A 64 0.80 -1.25 -2.17
N LEU A 65 0.69 -0.24 -3.01
CA LEU A 65 -0.45 0.66 -3.08
C LEU A 65 -1.18 0.43 -4.39
N TYR A 66 -2.47 0.11 -4.32
CA TYR A 66 -3.35 0.00 -5.48
C TYR A 66 -4.37 1.12 -5.43
N GLU A 67 -4.39 1.97 -6.43
CA GLU A 67 -5.43 2.98 -6.62
C GLU A 67 -6.61 2.32 -7.34
N VAL A 68 -7.81 2.41 -6.77
CA VAL A 68 -9.01 1.79 -7.32
C VAL A 68 -10.15 2.81 -7.45
N PHE A 69 -11.01 2.64 -8.47
CA PHE A 69 -12.21 3.47 -8.67
C PHE A 69 -13.52 2.72 -8.37
N ASP A 70 -13.46 1.41 -8.17
CA ASP A 70 -14.58 0.56 -7.73
C ASP A 70 -14.02 -0.53 -6.79
N PRO A 71 -13.83 -0.22 -5.51
CA PRO A 71 -13.22 -1.14 -4.56
C PRO A 71 -14.04 -2.42 -4.36
N ALA A 72 -15.37 -2.34 -4.37
CA ALA A 72 -16.23 -3.51 -4.20
C ALA A 72 -16.11 -4.50 -5.38
N ARG A 73 -15.99 -3.97 -6.59
CA ARG A 73 -15.79 -4.80 -7.78
C ARG A 73 -14.38 -5.38 -7.85
N PHE A 74 -13.40 -4.57 -7.59
CA PHE A 74 -12.00 -5.00 -7.53
C PHE A 74 -11.82 -6.14 -6.52
N SER A 75 -12.31 -5.97 -5.29
CA SER A 75 -12.22 -6.99 -4.23
C SER A 75 -12.93 -8.27 -4.61
N ARG A 76 -14.12 -8.18 -5.20
CA ARG A 76 -14.85 -9.36 -5.66
C ARG A 76 -14.07 -10.11 -6.74
N GLU A 77 -13.59 -9.44 -7.80
CA GLU A 77 -12.82 -10.08 -8.87
C GLU A 77 -11.50 -10.64 -8.34
N HIS A 78 -10.84 -9.94 -7.41
CA HIS A 78 -9.65 -10.43 -6.73
C HIS A 78 -9.92 -11.75 -5.99
N MET A 79 -10.97 -11.78 -5.17
CA MET A 79 -11.31 -12.96 -4.37
C MET A 79 -11.78 -14.15 -5.23
N GLU A 80 -12.53 -13.90 -6.29
CA GLU A 80 -13.04 -14.93 -7.21
C GLU A 80 -11.89 -15.56 -8.03
N ASN A 81 -10.85 -14.80 -8.36
CA ASN A 81 -9.75 -15.24 -9.22
C ASN A 81 -8.48 -15.65 -8.48
N ALA A 82 -8.34 -15.35 -7.19
CA ALA A 82 -7.17 -15.76 -6.42
C ALA A 82 -6.97 -17.29 -6.45
N LEU A 83 -5.73 -17.73 -6.66
CA LEU A 83 -5.31 -19.13 -6.84
C LEU A 83 -5.82 -19.78 -8.14
N THR A 84 -6.35 -19.01 -9.06
CA THR A 84 -6.66 -19.47 -10.42
C THR A 84 -5.55 -19.07 -11.40
N PRO A 85 -5.55 -19.56 -12.66
CA PRO A 85 -4.61 -19.10 -13.67
C PRO A 85 -4.69 -17.59 -13.98
N LEU A 86 -5.79 -16.92 -13.62
CA LEU A 86 -5.96 -15.48 -13.79
C LEU A 86 -5.27 -14.64 -12.70
N MET A 87 -4.99 -15.27 -11.56
CA MET A 87 -4.28 -14.65 -10.45
C MET A 87 -3.52 -15.72 -9.66
N MET A 88 -2.36 -16.09 -10.16
CA MET A 88 -1.49 -17.07 -9.52
C MET A 88 -0.82 -16.44 -8.30
N VAL A 89 -0.82 -17.13 -7.18
CA VAL A 89 -0.16 -16.70 -5.95
C VAL A 89 1.06 -17.57 -5.69
N SER A 90 2.23 -16.94 -5.55
CA SER A 90 3.48 -17.63 -5.25
C SER A 90 3.51 -18.15 -3.81
N ASP A 91 4.11 -19.32 -3.61
CA ASP A 91 4.44 -19.84 -2.27
C ASP A 91 5.61 -19.09 -1.59
N ALA A 92 6.19 -18.10 -2.28
CA ALA A 92 7.20 -17.20 -1.71
C ALA A 92 6.60 -16.06 -0.89
N ILE A 93 5.27 -15.83 -0.93
CA ILE A 93 4.60 -14.87 -0.04
C ILE A 93 4.35 -15.50 1.33
N ARG A 94 4.59 -14.73 2.39
CA ARG A 94 4.20 -15.11 3.74
C ARG A 94 2.77 -14.64 4.00
N MET A 95 1.84 -15.56 4.09
CA MET A 95 0.41 -15.26 4.27
C MET A 95 0.05 -14.83 5.70
N ASP A 96 0.78 -15.35 6.71
CA ASP A 96 0.64 -14.93 8.09
C ASP A 96 1.08 -13.47 8.26
N GLY A 97 0.24 -12.65 8.84
CA GLY A 97 0.49 -11.21 9.04
C GLY A 97 0.33 -10.35 7.79
N LEU A 98 -0.30 -10.86 6.73
CA LEU A 98 -0.71 -10.04 5.60
C LEU A 98 -1.71 -8.97 6.08
N ASN A 99 -1.48 -7.72 5.68
CA ASN A 99 -2.35 -6.58 5.97
C ASN A 99 -2.75 -5.96 4.65
N ASP A 100 -4.03 -6.08 4.27
CA ASP A 100 -4.56 -5.67 2.97
C ASP A 100 -5.94 -5.02 3.12
N TYR A 101 -5.93 -3.70 3.35
CA TYR A 101 -7.15 -2.94 3.57
C TYR A 101 -7.32 -1.79 2.58
N HIS A 102 -8.55 -1.59 2.12
CA HIS A 102 -8.93 -0.39 1.40
C HIS A 102 -9.15 0.77 2.36
N TYR A 103 -8.48 1.89 2.05
CA TYR A 103 -8.68 3.16 2.72
C TYR A 103 -9.28 4.16 1.73
N TYR A 104 -10.28 4.91 2.17
CA TYR A 104 -11.05 5.84 1.35
C TYR A 104 -10.53 7.26 1.54
N PRO A 105 -10.12 7.95 0.45
CA PRO A 105 -9.56 9.28 0.52
C PRO A 105 -10.54 10.31 1.11
N LEU A 106 -10.09 11.03 2.12
CA LEU A 106 -10.75 12.18 2.72
C LEU A 106 -10.19 13.48 2.13
N GLN A 107 -8.87 13.49 1.87
CA GLN A 107 -8.18 14.53 1.14
C GLN A 107 -7.15 13.96 0.20
N PHE A 108 -6.96 14.65 -0.90
CA PHE A 108 -5.93 14.36 -1.88
C PHE A 108 -5.28 15.66 -2.34
N ARG A 109 -3.95 15.70 -2.34
CA ARG A 109 -3.18 16.81 -2.88
C ARG A 109 -2.12 16.30 -3.84
N ASP A 110 -2.08 16.89 -5.01
CA ASP A 110 -1.03 16.67 -6.00
C ASP A 110 -0.33 18.00 -6.28
N ASN A 111 0.92 18.11 -5.85
CA ASN A 111 1.74 19.31 -6.01
C ASN A 111 2.36 19.38 -7.41
N ARG A 112 2.31 18.29 -8.19
CA ARG A 112 2.84 18.21 -9.57
C ARG A 112 1.92 17.39 -10.46
N PRO A 113 0.69 17.87 -10.73
CA PRO A 113 -0.28 17.15 -11.53
C PRO A 113 0.29 16.81 -12.93
N GLY A 114 -0.03 15.60 -13.38
CA GLY A 114 0.45 15.08 -14.67
C GLY A 114 1.91 14.63 -14.70
N LYS A 115 2.62 14.64 -13.57
CA LYS A 115 3.96 14.04 -13.44
C LYS A 115 3.87 12.67 -12.80
N ARG A 116 4.71 11.75 -13.25
CA ARG A 116 4.87 10.43 -12.64
C ARG A 116 5.54 10.59 -11.27
N HIS A 117 5.05 9.85 -10.28
CA HIS A 117 5.58 9.87 -8.91
C HIS A 117 6.29 8.53 -8.66
N ASP A 118 7.56 8.47 -9.02
CA ASP A 118 8.39 7.26 -8.90
C ASP A 118 9.32 7.27 -7.68
N GLY A 119 9.16 8.26 -6.78
CA GLY A 119 9.94 8.38 -5.55
C GLY A 119 9.42 7.51 -4.41
N GLY A 120 10.06 7.65 -3.24
CA GLY A 120 9.66 6.95 -2.02
C GLY A 120 8.34 7.47 -1.44
N VAL A 121 7.91 6.83 -0.36
CA VAL A 121 6.69 7.18 0.38
C VAL A 121 7.00 7.29 1.87
N VAL A 122 6.54 8.37 2.50
CA VAL A 122 6.30 8.38 3.95
C VAL A 122 4.85 7.99 4.17
N MET A 123 4.61 6.99 5.02
CA MET A 123 3.28 6.55 5.41
C MET A 123 3.07 6.77 6.89
N GLU A 124 1.96 7.38 7.24
CA GLU A 124 1.49 7.54 8.63
C GLU A 124 0.29 6.61 8.83
N GLN A 125 0.38 5.71 9.81
CA GLN A 125 -0.69 4.82 10.22
C GLN A 125 -1.14 5.22 11.62
N ILE A 126 -2.42 5.57 11.76
CA ILE A 126 -2.93 6.30 12.91
C ILE A 126 -4.18 5.61 13.45
N SER A 127 -4.17 5.32 14.75
CA SER A 127 -5.37 5.02 15.52
C SER A 127 -5.73 6.24 16.37
N VAL A 128 -6.99 6.64 16.34
CA VAL A 128 -7.46 7.81 17.09
C VAL A 128 -7.88 7.38 18.50
N ALA A 129 -7.55 8.20 19.50
CA ALA A 129 -7.98 7.96 20.87
C ALA A 129 -9.52 7.96 20.97
N ALA A 130 -10.06 7.10 21.83
CA ALA A 130 -11.51 6.96 21.98
C ALA A 130 -12.20 8.32 22.27
N GLY A 131 -13.19 8.64 21.44
CA GLY A 131 -13.94 9.90 21.53
C GLY A 131 -13.25 11.15 20.96
N ALA A 132 -12.03 11.02 20.42
CA ALA A 132 -11.28 12.13 19.84
C ALA A 132 -11.43 12.28 18.32
N GLU A 133 -12.21 11.42 17.66
CA GLU A 133 -12.27 11.33 16.19
C GLU A 133 -12.60 12.65 15.50
N ALA A 134 -13.63 13.38 15.98
CA ALA A 134 -14.03 14.64 15.36
C ALA A 134 -12.93 15.73 15.51
N ALA A 135 -12.30 15.80 16.68
CA ALA A 135 -11.22 16.75 16.95
C ALA A 135 -9.95 16.40 16.16
N PHE A 136 -9.61 15.11 16.09
CA PHE A 136 -8.51 14.61 15.27
C PHE A 136 -8.74 14.94 13.80
N PHE A 137 -9.92 14.60 13.28
CA PHE A 137 -10.24 14.85 11.87
C PHE A 137 -10.11 16.34 11.54
N ALA A 138 -10.70 17.24 12.35
CA ALA A 138 -10.61 18.67 12.12
C ALA A 138 -9.15 19.15 12.12
N TRP A 139 -8.36 18.76 13.12
CA TRP A 139 -6.95 19.16 13.21
C TRP A 139 -6.11 18.59 12.09
N TYR A 140 -6.23 17.27 11.82
CA TYR A 140 -5.42 16.60 10.82
C TYR A 140 -5.77 17.09 9.41
N ASN A 141 -7.06 17.17 9.09
CA ASN A 141 -7.57 17.56 7.78
C ASN A 141 -7.30 19.02 7.45
N ASP A 142 -7.50 19.93 8.43
CA ASP A 142 -7.50 21.37 8.15
C ASP A 142 -6.14 22.02 8.42
N ALA A 143 -5.31 21.44 9.25
CA ALA A 143 -4.01 22.00 9.63
C ALA A 143 -2.81 21.08 9.30
N TYR A 144 -2.78 19.86 9.86
CA TYR A 144 -1.58 19.04 9.76
C TYR A 144 -1.32 18.52 8.34
N PHE A 145 -2.29 17.88 7.69
CA PHE A 145 -2.13 17.32 6.36
C PHE A 145 -1.78 18.36 5.29
N PRO A 146 -2.42 19.53 5.23
CA PRO A 146 -2.01 20.60 4.33
C PRO A 146 -0.56 21.06 4.56
N ALA A 147 -0.14 21.21 5.81
CA ALA A 147 1.22 21.58 6.18
C ALA A 147 2.24 20.48 5.79
N ALA A 148 1.91 19.21 6.03
CA ALA A 148 2.73 18.08 5.63
C ALA A 148 2.88 18.00 4.09
N CYS A 149 1.81 18.23 3.33
CA CYS A 149 1.88 18.30 1.87
C CYS A 149 2.69 19.48 1.34
N ALA A 150 2.81 20.57 2.11
CA ALA A 150 3.60 21.74 1.72
C ALA A 150 5.12 21.59 2.03
N ARG A 151 5.54 20.49 2.66
CA ARG A 151 6.96 20.25 2.97
C ARG A 151 7.80 20.15 1.69
N PRO A 152 9.04 20.66 1.69
CA PRO A 152 9.92 20.51 0.56
C PRO A 152 10.09 19.04 0.13
N GLY A 153 10.03 18.78 -1.17
CA GLY A 153 10.19 17.44 -1.71
C GLY A 153 8.93 16.56 -1.67
N VAL A 154 7.83 17.01 -1.07
CA VAL A 154 6.53 16.30 -1.15
C VAL A 154 5.87 16.58 -2.49
N ARG A 155 5.55 15.52 -3.22
CA ARG A 155 4.92 15.60 -4.54
C ARG A 155 3.42 15.41 -4.50
N LYS A 156 2.97 14.45 -3.70
CA LYS A 156 1.58 14.03 -3.60
C LYS A 156 1.29 13.58 -2.18
N GLY A 157 0.11 13.87 -1.67
CA GLY A 157 -0.38 13.36 -0.41
C GLY A 157 -1.79 12.84 -0.53
N ALA A 158 -2.12 11.78 0.21
CA ALA A 158 -3.45 11.27 0.41
C ALA A 158 -3.69 11.03 1.90
N PHE A 159 -4.76 11.61 2.45
CA PHE A 159 -5.26 11.31 3.78
C PHE A 159 -6.52 10.48 3.64
N MET A 160 -6.57 9.33 4.27
CA MET A 160 -7.55 8.28 4.01
C MET A 160 -8.06 7.68 5.31
N ARG A 161 -9.29 7.15 5.27
CA ARG A 161 -9.94 6.47 6.38
C ARG A 161 -10.37 5.06 5.97
N PHE A 162 -10.26 4.14 6.92
CA PHE A 162 -10.86 2.81 6.76
C PHE A 162 -12.39 2.91 6.79
N GLU A 163 -13.02 2.20 5.85
CA GLU A 163 -14.46 1.96 5.83
C GLU A 163 -14.71 0.45 5.64
N PRO A 164 -15.69 -0.14 6.30
CA PRO A 164 -15.88 -1.60 6.26
C PRO A 164 -16.37 -2.16 4.93
N HIS A 165 -16.86 -1.29 4.02
CA HIS A 165 -17.36 -1.75 2.72
C HIS A 165 -16.23 -1.92 1.70
N GLY A 166 -16.41 -2.85 0.76
CA GLY A 166 -15.47 -3.09 -0.35
C GLY A 166 -14.15 -3.73 0.06
N GLN A 167 -14.03 -4.24 1.27
CA GLN A 167 -12.82 -4.87 1.78
C GLN A 167 -12.56 -6.27 1.18
N LEU A 168 -11.31 -6.70 1.18
CA LEU A 168 -10.91 -8.06 0.82
C LEU A 168 -11.18 -9.06 1.97
N VAL A 169 -11.14 -8.58 3.21
CA VAL A 169 -11.33 -9.36 4.43
C VAL A 169 -12.36 -8.74 5.36
N ASP A 170 -13.05 -9.55 6.15
CA ASP A 170 -14.07 -9.12 7.11
C ASP A 170 -13.49 -8.70 8.48
N ALA A 171 -12.27 -8.18 8.47
CA ALA A 171 -11.60 -7.71 9.68
C ALA A 171 -11.37 -6.19 9.61
N ALA A 172 -11.30 -5.53 10.76
CA ALA A 172 -10.90 -4.15 10.84
C ALA A 172 -9.39 -4.03 11.07
N PRO A 173 -8.69 -3.08 10.42
CA PRO A 173 -7.27 -2.85 10.68
C PRO A 173 -7.05 -2.27 12.07
N VAL A 174 -5.83 -2.37 12.56
CA VAL A 174 -5.40 -1.69 13.78
C VAL A 174 -5.50 -0.16 13.63
N HIS A 175 -5.17 0.35 12.43
CA HIS A 175 -5.14 1.78 12.15
C HIS A 175 -6.34 2.16 11.29
N ASN A 176 -7.21 3.00 11.83
CA ASN A 176 -8.40 3.46 11.11
C ASN A 176 -8.17 4.67 10.20
N PHE A 177 -6.99 5.30 10.28
CA PHE A 177 -6.54 6.33 9.35
C PHE A 177 -5.15 6.01 8.82
N VAL A 178 -4.95 6.31 7.53
CA VAL A 178 -3.65 6.24 6.86
C VAL A 178 -3.44 7.51 6.05
N ALA A 179 -2.23 8.05 6.12
CA ALA A 179 -1.80 9.06 5.16
C ALA A 179 -0.53 8.60 4.44
N THR A 180 -0.47 8.88 3.15
CA THR A 180 0.71 8.61 2.32
C THR A 180 1.21 9.90 1.71
N PHE A 181 2.53 10.09 1.72
CA PHE A 181 3.19 11.24 1.12
C PHE A 181 4.28 10.74 0.19
N HIS A 182 4.07 10.89 -1.11
CA HIS A 182 5.11 10.61 -2.10
C HIS A 182 6.18 11.69 -2.05
N ILE A 183 7.44 11.29 -1.88
CA ILE A 183 8.58 12.17 -1.69
C ILE A 183 9.60 12.03 -2.81
N GLU A 184 10.33 13.11 -3.10
CA GLU A 184 11.34 13.14 -4.16
C GLU A 184 12.61 12.37 -3.81
N SER A 185 12.95 12.34 -2.53
CA SER A 185 14.17 11.72 -2.02
C SER A 185 14.03 11.42 -0.54
N ASP A 186 14.91 10.58 0.00
CA ASP A 186 14.96 10.27 1.44
C ASP A 186 15.18 11.54 2.30
N ALA A 187 15.92 12.53 1.80
CA ALA A 187 16.10 13.80 2.50
C ALA A 187 14.77 14.55 2.74
N ALA A 188 13.75 14.35 1.91
CA ALA A 188 12.44 14.93 2.17
C ALA A 188 11.77 14.33 3.41
N ALA A 189 12.10 13.12 3.83
CA ALA A 189 11.62 12.49 5.05
C ALA A 189 12.21 13.13 6.33
N ASP A 190 13.30 13.92 6.23
CA ASP A 190 13.88 14.61 7.39
C ASP A 190 12.88 15.56 8.05
N ALA A 191 11.94 16.11 7.27
CA ALA A 191 10.87 16.94 7.81
C ALA A 191 9.97 16.16 8.80
N TRP A 192 9.76 14.85 8.60
CA TRP A 192 9.03 13.99 9.54
C TRP A 192 9.90 13.58 10.73
N ARG A 193 11.22 13.39 10.54
CA ARG A 193 12.15 13.10 11.63
C ARG A 193 12.23 14.27 12.61
N ALA A 194 12.21 15.51 12.09
CA ALA A 194 12.25 16.73 12.88
C ALA A 194 10.91 17.12 13.52
N ASP A 195 9.78 16.75 12.92
CA ASP A 195 8.44 17.15 13.36
C ASP A 195 7.88 16.22 14.44
N ALA A 196 7.62 16.77 15.63
CA ALA A 196 7.03 16.03 16.74
C ALA A 196 5.48 16.15 16.79
N ALA A 197 4.86 16.99 15.94
CA ALA A 197 3.45 17.33 16.07
C ALA A 197 2.52 16.11 16.10
N LEU A 198 2.71 15.15 15.20
CA LEU A 198 1.92 13.93 15.20
C LEU A 198 2.28 13.02 16.38
N ARG A 199 3.58 12.85 16.69
CA ARG A 199 4.05 12.02 17.80
C ARG A 199 3.62 12.50 19.17
N GLU A 200 3.42 13.80 19.32
CA GLU A 200 2.98 14.44 20.58
C GLU A 200 1.46 14.69 20.65
N CYS A 201 0.75 14.42 19.56
CA CYS A 201 -0.70 14.65 19.49
C CYS A 201 -1.45 13.83 20.54
N ALA A 202 -2.23 14.50 21.38
CA ALA A 202 -3.02 13.85 22.41
C ALA A 202 -4.31 13.19 21.89
N LEU A 203 -4.65 13.44 20.62
CA LEU A 203 -5.87 12.92 19.98
C LEU A 203 -5.71 11.51 19.40
N ILE A 204 -4.48 10.97 19.41
CA ILE A 204 -4.17 9.65 18.84
C ILE A 204 -3.70 8.68 19.91
N ASP A 205 -3.83 7.39 19.61
CA ASP A 205 -3.15 6.34 20.34
C ASP A 205 -1.68 6.28 19.91
N ARG A 206 -0.82 6.88 20.73
CA ARG A 206 0.62 6.97 20.44
C ARG A 206 1.32 5.62 20.43
N ALA A 207 0.80 4.63 21.14
CA ALA A 207 1.41 3.31 21.21
C ALA A 207 1.28 2.54 19.90
N SER A 208 0.25 2.85 19.10
CA SER A 208 0.01 2.25 17.79
C SER A 208 0.52 3.10 16.62
N LEU A 209 0.90 4.37 16.83
CA LEU A 209 1.37 5.25 15.76
C LEU A 209 2.59 4.66 15.03
N ALA A 210 2.49 4.54 13.71
CA ALA A 210 3.63 4.20 12.87
C ALA A 210 3.83 5.26 11.77
N ILE A 211 5.03 5.81 11.69
CA ILE A 211 5.45 6.74 10.63
C ILE A 211 6.64 6.11 9.91
N THR A 212 6.41 5.59 8.73
CA THR A 212 7.32 4.69 8.04
C THR A 212 7.80 5.25 6.71
N CYS A 213 9.03 4.92 6.32
CA CYS A 213 9.60 5.27 5.02
C CYS A 213 9.73 4.03 4.13
N TRP A 214 9.42 4.21 2.87
CA TRP A 214 9.37 3.15 1.88
C TRP A 214 10.07 3.57 0.59
N ASP A 215 11.03 2.76 0.14
CA ASP A 215 11.74 2.95 -1.12
C ASP A 215 10.96 2.32 -2.29
N PRO A 216 10.88 2.95 -3.47
CA PRO A 216 10.17 2.38 -4.60
C PRO A 216 10.88 1.15 -5.13
N VAL A 217 10.13 0.06 -5.36
CA VAL A 217 10.58 -1.15 -6.08
C VAL A 217 10.19 -1.06 -7.55
N THR A 218 9.01 -0.49 -7.83
CA THR A 218 8.53 -0.27 -9.19
C THR A 218 8.19 1.19 -9.41
N PRO A 219 8.20 1.66 -10.68
CA PRO A 219 7.42 2.86 -11.01
C PRO A 219 5.94 2.62 -10.73
N ARG A 220 5.14 3.69 -10.66
CA ARG A 220 3.69 3.58 -10.69
C ARG A 220 3.24 3.07 -12.06
N ILE A 221 2.59 1.93 -12.11
CA ILE A 221 2.10 1.27 -13.33
C ILE A 221 0.58 1.41 -13.36
N THR A 222 0.03 1.77 -14.50
CA THR A 222 -1.43 1.93 -14.71
C THR A 222 -2.04 0.68 -15.32
N GLU A 223 -3.37 0.52 -15.15
CA GLU A 223 -4.16 -0.48 -15.85
C GLU A 223 -3.93 -0.40 -17.37
N ASP A 224 -3.95 0.80 -17.94
CA ASP A 224 -3.74 1.04 -19.38
C ASP A 224 -2.37 0.51 -19.86
N GLU A 225 -1.29 0.75 -19.10
CA GLU A 225 0.05 0.21 -19.42
C GLU A 225 0.10 -1.32 -19.35
N VAL A 226 -0.74 -1.95 -18.55
CA VAL A 226 -0.82 -3.42 -18.45
C VAL A 226 -1.66 -4.00 -19.57
N ILE A 227 -2.81 -3.42 -19.86
CA ILE A 227 -3.72 -3.90 -20.93
C ILE A 227 -3.09 -3.72 -22.30
N HIS A 228 -2.38 -2.60 -22.53
CA HIS A 228 -1.71 -2.29 -23.79
C HIS A 228 -0.21 -2.64 -23.78
N THR A 229 0.18 -3.58 -22.92
CA THR A 229 1.58 -4.01 -22.87
C THR A 229 2.02 -4.61 -24.22
N GLY A 230 3.14 -4.14 -24.75
CA GLY A 230 3.66 -4.66 -26.03
C GLY A 230 4.22 -6.07 -25.90
N SER A 231 4.57 -6.68 -27.07
CA SER A 231 5.07 -8.06 -27.15
C SER A 231 6.27 -8.35 -26.24
N ALA A 232 7.14 -7.38 -26.02
CA ALA A 232 8.28 -7.53 -25.11
C ALA A 232 7.84 -7.66 -23.63
N GLY A 233 6.82 -6.89 -23.23
CA GLY A 233 6.25 -6.98 -21.88
C GLY A 233 5.50 -8.29 -21.66
N LEU A 234 4.71 -8.74 -22.64
CA LEU A 234 4.05 -10.05 -22.59
C LEU A 234 5.05 -11.19 -22.46
N ALA A 235 6.13 -11.17 -23.25
CA ALA A 235 7.18 -12.19 -23.18
C ALA A 235 7.94 -12.13 -21.82
N ALA A 236 8.06 -10.97 -21.20
CA ALA A 236 8.67 -10.86 -19.87
C ALA A 236 7.78 -11.48 -18.80
N GLU A 237 6.47 -11.25 -18.87
CA GLU A 237 5.48 -11.83 -17.98
C GLU A 237 5.39 -13.36 -18.14
N GLU A 238 5.40 -13.86 -19.37
CA GLU A 238 5.42 -15.30 -19.65
C GLU A 238 6.65 -15.98 -19.05
N ARG A 239 7.85 -15.39 -19.25
CA ARG A 239 9.07 -15.90 -18.61
C ARG A 239 9.02 -15.88 -17.09
N ALA A 240 8.36 -14.88 -16.47
CA ALA A 240 8.18 -14.85 -15.03
C ALA A 240 7.28 -16.00 -14.56
N ARG A 241 6.17 -16.27 -15.28
CA ARG A 241 5.28 -17.41 -15.01
C ARG A 241 5.99 -18.75 -15.18
N GLU A 242 6.83 -18.90 -16.21
CA GLU A 242 7.67 -20.08 -16.42
C GLU A 242 8.65 -20.30 -15.26
N ARG A 243 9.33 -19.24 -14.79
CA ARG A 243 10.26 -19.33 -13.63
C ARG A 243 9.55 -19.71 -12.34
N MET A 244 8.36 -19.17 -12.12
CA MET A 244 7.54 -19.53 -10.98
C MET A 244 7.13 -21.00 -10.99
N GLY A 245 6.77 -21.53 -12.17
CA GLY A 245 6.52 -22.96 -12.38
C GLY A 245 5.47 -23.53 -11.43
N ALA A 246 5.87 -24.53 -10.64
CA ALA A 246 5.01 -25.20 -9.63
C ALA A 246 5.03 -24.52 -8.24
N ASN A 247 5.78 -23.43 -8.06
CA ASN A 247 5.89 -22.70 -6.80
C ASN A 247 4.67 -21.79 -6.58
N VAL A 248 3.49 -22.39 -6.55
CA VAL A 248 2.19 -21.71 -6.41
C VAL A 248 1.44 -22.26 -5.21
N LEU A 249 0.75 -21.38 -4.52
CA LEU A 249 -0.23 -21.80 -3.51
C LEU A 249 -1.44 -22.41 -4.23
N THR A 250 -1.86 -23.57 -3.79
CA THR A 250 -3.04 -24.29 -4.31
C THR A 250 -4.24 -24.23 -3.39
N ASP A 251 -4.01 -23.81 -2.15
CA ASP A 251 -5.03 -23.63 -1.11
C ASP A 251 -4.73 -22.34 -0.34
N ARG A 252 -5.77 -21.62 0.08
CA ARG A 252 -5.64 -20.40 0.90
C ARG A 252 -5.24 -20.69 2.34
N GLY A 253 -5.22 -21.96 2.75
CA GLY A 253 -5.08 -22.32 4.16
C GLY A 253 -6.26 -21.86 5.01
N ASP A 254 -6.35 -22.32 6.24
CA ASP A 254 -7.36 -21.84 7.19
C ASP A 254 -7.04 -20.44 7.74
N GLU A 255 -5.90 -19.88 7.41
CA GLU A 255 -5.38 -18.61 7.96
C GLU A 255 -6.10 -17.37 7.42
N LEU A 256 -6.64 -17.43 6.19
CA LEU A 256 -7.50 -16.36 5.68
C LEU A 256 -8.95 -16.40 6.22
N LYS A 257 -9.29 -17.45 6.97
CA LYS A 257 -10.62 -17.57 7.61
C LYS A 257 -10.66 -17.01 9.03
N SER A 258 -9.50 -16.65 9.58
CA SER A 258 -9.34 -16.21 10.97
C SER A 258 -8.69 -14.82 11.13
N ALA A 259 -8.51 -14.08 10.04
CA ALA A 259 -8.01 -12.70 10.08
C ALA A 259 -9.14 -11.70 10.23
#